data_0bdcfb2102debbff8ab7c9a6db21b35b
#
_entry.id   0bdcfb2102debbff8ab7c9a6db21b35b
#
_cell.length_a   1.000
_cell.length_b   1.000
_cell.length_c   1.000
_cell.angle_alpha   90.00
_cell.angle_beta   90.00
_cell.angle_gamma   90.00
#
_symmetry.space_group_name_H-M   'P 1'
#
loop_
_entity.id
_entity.type
_entity.pdbx_description
1 polymer ?
#
loop_
_entity_poly.entity_id
_entity_poly.type
_entity_poly.pdbx_seq_one_letter_code
_entity_poly.pdbx_strand_id
1 'polypeptide(L)'
;MKTVLIWLALCFGTLMTTYANGTAYLFSYFINDSRDGLHLAYSYDGLNWTALNGGKSYLTPAVGKDKLMRDPSICQAPDGTFHMVWTSSWTDRIIGYASSRDLIHWSEQRAIPVMMHEPTAHNCWAPELFYYEP
;
A
#
# COMPACT_ATOMS: atom_id res chain seq x y z
N MET A 1 0.45 38.22 -60.68
CA MET A 1 -0.08 37.65 -59.47
C MET A 1 0.85 36.50 -59.05
N LYS A 2 1.63 36.67 -57.98
CA LYS A 2 2.48 35.58 -57.40
C LYS A 2 1.78 34.94 -56.25
N THR A 3 1.44 33.67 -56.44
CA THR A 3 0.79 32.85 -55.40
C THR A 3 1.85 32.42 -54.39
N VAL A 4 1.70 32.87 -53.15
CA VAL A 4 2.56 32.43 -52.04
C VAL A 4 1.93 31.20 -51.40
N LEU A 5 2.58 30.04 -51.52
CA LEU A 5 2.23 28.83 -50.81
C LEU A 5 2.83 28.90 -49.40
N ILE A 6 1.97 28.98 -48.38
CA ILE A 6 2.38 28.88 -47.00
C ILE A 6 2.36 27.39 -46.61
N TRP A 7 3.53 26.81 -46.34
CA TRP A 7 3.68 25.49 -45.76
C TRP A 7 3.46 25.58 -44.25
N LEU A 8 2.34 25.03 -43.74
CA LEU A 8 2.13 24.81 -42.30
C LEU A 8 2.91 23.55 -41.91
N ALA A 9 4.05 23.72 -41.26
CA ALA A 9 4.74 22.61 -40.62
C ALA A 9 3.98 22.22 -39.32
N LEU A 10 3.22 21.13 -39.38
CA LEU A 10 2.70 20.48 -38.17
C LEU A 10 3.87 19.83 -37.42
N CYS A 11 4.36 20.46 -36.36
CA CYS A 11 5.23 19.81 -35.39
C CYS A 11 4.40 18.83 -34.60
N PHE A 12 4.41 17.55 -34.98
CA PHE A 12 4.02 16.47 -34.10
C PHE A 12 5.08 16.33 -33.01
N GLY A 13 4.83 16.96 -31.87
CA GLY A 13 5.59 16.69 -30.65
C GLY A 13 5.26 15.28 -30.19
N THR A 14 6.14 14.33 -30.47
CA THR A 14 6.11 13.02 -29.81
C THR A 14 6.37 13.26 -28.32
N LEU A 15 5.33 13.12 -27.50
CA LEU A 15 5.50 12.99 -26.06
C LEU A 15 6.32 11.73 -25.81
N MET A 16 7.62 11.88 -25.62
CA MET A 16 8.47 10.82 -25.10
C MET A 16 8.12 10.66 -23.61
N THR A 17 7.28 9.67 -23.29
CA THR A 17 7.16 9.20 -21.92
C THR A 17 8.45 8.47 -21.58
N THR A 18 9.37 9.14 -20.93
CA THR A 18 10.52 8.47 -20.30
C THR A 18 9.98 7.70 -19.10
N TYR A 19 9.90 6.38 -19.21
CA TYR A 19 9.80 5.51 -18.05
C TYR A 19 11.12 5.67 -17.30
N ALA A 20 11.08 6.23 -16.11
CA ALA A 20 12.22 6.24 -15.22
C ALA A 20 12.52 4.78 -14.86
N ASN A 21 13.61 4.22 -15.39
CA ASN A 21 14.17 2.93 -14.98
C ASN A 21 14.84 3.08 -13.60
N GLY A 22 14.07 3.48 -12.60
CA GLY A 22 14.54 3.68 -11.24
C GLY A 22 13.76 2.80 -10.26
N THR A 23 14.46 2.23 -9.30
CA THR A 23 13.84 1.58 -8.13
C THR A 23 13.21 2.66 -7.28
N ALA A 24 11.95 2.48 -6.90
CA ALA A 24 11.29 3.28 -5.88
C ALA A 24 11.10 2.44 -4.62
N TYR A 25 11.32 3.04 -3.47
CA TYR A 25 10.96 2.46 -2.18
C TYR A 25 9.51 2.80 -1.87
N LEU A 26 8.77 1.83 -1.34
CA LEU A 26 7.42 2.02 -0.83
C LEU A 26 7.43 1.87 0.68
N PHE A 27 6.72 2.75 1.37
CA PHE A 27 6.54 2.72 2.81
C PHE A 27 5.05 2.68 3.15
N SER A 28 4.64 1.65 3.88
CA SER A 28 3.29 1.55 4.46
C SER A 28 3.28 2.15 5.86
N TYR A 29 2.30 2.99 6.16
CA TYR A 29 2.20 3.62 7.46
C TYR A 29 0.74 3.85 7.88
N PHE A 30 0.54 4.24 9.12
CA PHE A 30 -0.72 4.64 9.70
C PHE A 30 -0.57 5.99 10.38
N ILE A 31 -1.66 6.67 10.67
CA ILE A 31 -1.68 7.93 11.40
C ILE A 31 -2.22 7.75 12.82
N ASN A 32 -2.08 8.77 13.66
CA ASN A 32 -2.24 8.71 15.11
C ASN A 32 -3.50 8.02 15.63
N ASP A 33 -4.66 8.23 15.01
CA ASP A 33 -5.89 7.60 15.49
C ASP A 33 -6.04 6.15 15.02
N SER A 34 -5.21 5.71 14.05
CA SER A 34 -5.17 4.33 13.53
C SER A 34 -6.49 3.84 12.90
N ARG A 35 -7.52 4.67 12.83
CA ARG A 35 -8.85 4.32 12.30
C ARG A 35 -9.02 4.75 10.85
N ASP A 36 -8.19 5.66 10.40
CA ASP A 36 -8.15 6.12 9.01
C ASP A 36 -7.62 5.01 8.09
N GLY A 37 -6.63 4.24 8.55
CA GLY A 37 -6.19 3.01 7.91
C GLY A 37 -4.85 3.09 7.21
N LEU A 38 -4.74 2.44 6.05
CA LEU A 38 -3.51 2.28 5.29
C LEU A 38 -3.15 3.57 4.56
N HIS A 39 -1.95 4.06 4.82
CA HIS A 39 -1.31 5.10 4.03
C HIS A 39 -0.06 4.55 3.35
N LEU A 40 0.29 5.12 2.20
CA LEU A 40 1.48 4.78 1.45
C LEU A 40 2.28 6.04 1.14
N ALA A 41 3.59 5.92 1.19
CA ALA A 41 4.54 6.92 0.73
C ALA A 41 5.60 6.26 -0.15
N TYR A 42 6.18 7.02 -1.06
CA TYR A 42 7.29 6.55 -1.88
C TYR A 42 8.53 7.43 -1.72
N SER A 43 9.67 6.86 -2.02
CA SER A 43 10.95 7.54 -2.06
C SER A 43 11.82 6.95 -3.18
N TYR A 44 12.68 7.77 -3.78
CA TYR A 44 13.71 7.31 -4.72
C TYR A 44 15.10 7.18 -4.06
N ASP A 45 15.29 7.75 -2.90
CA ASP A 45 16.57 7.79 -2.18
C ASP A 45 16.52 7.13 -0.78
N GLY A 46 15.33 6.73 -0.32
CA GLY A 46 15.10 6.16 1.01
C GLY A 46 15.12 7.19 2.15
N LEU A 47 15.34 8.47 1.85
CA LEU A 47 15.47 9.56 2.83
C LEU A 47 14.32 10.56 2.73
N ASN A 48 13.97 10.95 1.49
CA ASN A 48 12.92 11.91 1.22
C ASN A 48 11.65 11.16 0.77
N TRP A 49 10.58 11.26 1.55
CA TRP A 49 9.35 10.53 1.34
C TRP A 49 8.21 11.45 0.90
N THR A 50 7.44 11.00 -0.09
CA THR A 50 6.26 11.69 -0.59
C THR A 50 5.04 10.82 -0.35
N ALA A 51 4.04 11.35 0.35
CA ALA A 51 2.77 10.67 0.56
C ALA A 51 2.04 10.46 -0.77
N LEU A 52 1.55 9.25 -0.99
CA LEU A 52 0.68 8.92 -2.10
C LEU A 52 -0.78 9.32 -1.80
N ASN A 53 -1.62 9.34 -2.83
CA ASN A 53 -3.05 9.68 -2.73
C ASN A 53 -3.34 11.01 -2.00
N GLY A 54 -2.39 11.96 -2.04
CA GLY A 54 -2.53 13.23 -1.30
C GLY A 54 -2.63 13.03 0.21
N GLY A 55 -2.04 11.96 0.75
CA GLY A 55 -2.09 11.61 2.17
C GLY A 55 -3.41 10.97 2.63
N LYS A 56 -4.33 10.62 1.73
CA LYS A 56 -5.56 9.90 2.07
C LYS A 56 -5.31 8.41 2.19
N SER A 57 -6.10 7.75 3.03
CA SER A 57 -6.07 6.31 3.22
C SER A 57 -6.46 5.54 1.94
N TYR A 58 -5.84 4.37 1.75
CA TYR A 58 -6.18 3.40 0.70
C TYR A 58 -7.12 2.30 1.20
N LEU A 59 -7.16 2.04 2.51
CA LEU A 59 -8.00 1.01 3.11
C LEU A 59 -8.34 1.37 4.55
N THR A 60 -9.61 1.65 4.82
CA THR A 60 -10.10 1.87 6.18
C THR A 60 -10.32 0.52 6.88
N PRO A 61 -9.80 0.30 8.10
CA PRO A 61 -9.93 -0.98 8.78
C PRO A 61 -11.38 -1.29 9.19
N ALA A 62 -11.78 -2.54 8.94
CA ALA A 62 -13.14 -3.00 9.22
C ALA A 62 -13.19 -4.23 10.16
N VAL A 63 -12.04 -4.87 10.42
CA VAL A 63 -11.94 -6.08 11.24
C VAL A 63 -11.24 -5.81 12.57
N GLY A 64 -11.42 -6.71 13.53
CA GLY A 64 -10.92 -6.57 14.88
C GLY A 64 -11.89 -5.80 15.80
N LYS A 65 -11.73 -5.97 17.09
CA LYS A 65 -12.58 -5.38 18.11
C LYS A 65 -12.60 -3.85 18.03
N ASP A 66 -11.44 -3.23 17.85
CA ASP A 66 -11.28 -1.77 17.83
C ASP A 66 -11.29 -1.18 16.41
N LYS A 67 -11.22 -2.03 15.38
CA LYS A 67 -11.16 -1.64 13.98
C LYS A 67 -10.09 -0.59 13.73
N LEU A 68 -8.88 -0.87 14.19
CA LEU A 68 -7.73 -0.03 13.89
C LEU A 68 -6.78 -0.71 12.90
N MET A 69 -5.92 0.11 12.32
CA MET A 69 -4.79 -0.36 11.52
C MET A 69 -3.52 0.28 12.05
N ARG A 70 -2.71 -0.55 12.72
CA ARG A 70 -1.35 -0.17 13.15
C ARG A 70 -0.37 -1.15 12.54
N ASP A 71 0.86 -0.68 12.37
CA ASP A 71 1.98 -1.51 11.94
C ASP A 71 1.66 -2.35 10.68
N PRO A 72 1.14 -1.74 9.59
CA PRO A 72 0.82 -2.49 8.38
C PRO A 72 2.10 -3.03 7.74
N SER A 73 2.20 -4.36 7.60
CA SER A 73 3.29 -5.05 6.93
C SER A 73 2.80 -5.61 5.60
N ILE A 74 3.51 -5.30 4.51
CA ILE A 74 3.17 -5.71 3.14
C ILE A 74 4.30 -6.55 2.57
N CYS A 75 3.95 -7.69 1.96
CA CYS A 75 4.87 -8.54 1.22
C CYS A 75 4.26 -8.90 -0.13
N GLN A 76 5.07 -8.92 -1.19
CA GLN A 76 4.63 -9.37 -2.51
C GLN A 76 4.98 -10.84 -2.71
N ALA A 77 3.99 -11.65 -3.10
CA ALA A 77 4.18 -13.03 -3.50
C ALA A 77 4.70 -13.13 -4.95
N PRO A 78 5.30 -14.27 -5.36
CA PRO A 78 5.83 -14.47 -6.72
C PRO A 78 4.79 -14.32 -7.84
N ASP A 79 3.51 -14.53 -7.55
CA ASP A 79 2.41 -14.33 -8.49
C ASP A 79 2.02 -12.85 -8.67
N GLY A 80 2.75 -11.93 -8.02
CA GLY A 80 2.52 -10.49 -8.06
C GLY A 80 1.46 -9.99 -7.07
N THR A 81 0.83 -10.87 -6.28
CA THR A 81 -0.14 -10.46 -5.25
C THR A 81 0.57 -9.83 -4.06
N PHE A 82 0.11 -8.67 -3.63
CA PHE A 82 0.50 -8.05 -2.38
C PHE A 82 -0.39 -8.58 -1.26
N HIS A 83 0.21 -9.07 -0.20
CA HIS A 83 -0.45 -9.48 1.03
C HIS A 83 -0.12 -8.47 2.11
N MET A 84 -1.11 -8.11 2.90
CA MET A 84 -0.92 -7.19 4.03
C MET A 84 -1.53 -7.76 5.28
N VAL A 85 -0.82 -7.61 6.39
CA VAL A 85 -1.31 -7.84 7.76
C VAL A 85 -1.13 -6.60 8.60
N TRP A 86 -1.94 -6.45 9.66
CA TRP A 86 -1.86 -5.31 10.57
C TRP A 86 -2.39 -5.63 11.95
N THR A 87 -1.97 -4.86 12.94
CA THR A 87 -2.58 -4.82 14.27
C THR A 87 -3.99 -4.24 14.17
N SER A 88 -5.01 -5.03 14.50
CA SER A 88 -6.43 -4.67 14.31
C SER A 88 -7.14 -4.20 15.58
N SER A 89 -6.48 -4.36 16.73
CA SER A 89 -7.06 -4.02 18.04
C SER A 89 -5.98 -3.84 19.11
N TRP A 90 -6.32 -3.12 20.17
CA TRP A 90 -5.46 -2.99 21.35
C TRP A 90 -5.39 -4.29 22.17
N THR A 91 -6.51 -5.00 22.24
CA THR A 91 -6.64 -6.23 23.03
C THR A 91 -7.43 -7.26 22.26
N ASP A 92 -6.74 -8.00 21.38
CA ASP A 92 -7.34 -9.06 20.59
C ASP A 92 -6.31 -10.13 20.25
N ARG A 93 -6.75 -11.35 19.93
CA ARG A 93 -5.91 -12.50 19.56
C ARG A 93 -5.92 -12.76 18.06
N ILE A 94 -6.34 -11.75 17.30
CA ILE A 94 -6.37 -11.76 15.84
C ILE A 94 -5.51 -10.66 15.27
N ILE A 95 -5.16 -10.80 14.00
CA ILE A 95 -4.61 -9.72 13.16
C ILE A 95 -5.54 -9.48 11.98
N GLY A 96 -5.47 -8.31 11.39
CA GLY A 96 -6.13 -8.01 10.13
C GLY A 96 -5.35 -8.54 8.94
N TYR A 97 -6.04 -8.85 7.85
CA TYR A 97 -5.47 -9.27 6.57
C TYR A 97 -6.29 -8.75 5.41
N ALA A 98 -5.60 -8.34 4.35
CA ALA A 98 -6.15 -8.09 3.02
C ALA A 98 -5.10 -8.35 1.95
N SER A 99 -5.51 -8.51 0.70
CA SER A 99 -4.62 -8.65 -0.45
C SER A 99 -4.98 -7.67 -1.56
N SER A 100 -4.00 -7.38 -2.44
CA SER A 100 -4.16 -6.46 -3.56
C SER A 100 -3.27 -6.89 -4.73
N ARG A 101 -3.65 -6.49 -5.95
CA ARG A 101 -2.82 -6.64 -7.14
C ARG A 101 -2.11 -5.34 -7.55
N ASP A 102 -2.51 -4.21 -6.98
CA ASP A 102 -2.08 -2.88 -7.41
C ASP A 102 -1.80 -1.91 -6.25
N LEU A 103 -1.93 -2.36 -4.98
CA LEU A 103 -1.79 -1.56 -3.75
C LEU A 103 -2.86 -0.46 -3.58
N ILE A 104 -3.79 -0.36 -4.51
CA ILE A 104 -4.87 0.63 -4.53
C ILE A 104 -6.20 -0.02 -4.17
N HIS A 105 -6.52 -1.13 -4.84
CA HIS A 105 -7.76 -1.89 -4.64
C HIS A 105 -7.46 -3.12 -3.79
N TRP A 106 -8.05 -3.16 -2.61
CA TRP A 106 -7.85 -4.21 -1.63
C TRP A 106 -9.04 -5.16 -1.58
N SER A 107 -8.77 -6.43 -1.33
CA SER A 107 -9.78 -7.46 -1.12
C SER A 107 -10.66 -7.15 0.08
N GLU A 108 -11.72 -7.94 0.26
CA GLU A 108 -12.43 -8.03 1.53
C GLU A 108 -11.43 -8.34 2.66
N GLN A 109 -11.59 -7.61 3.78
CA GLN A 109 -10.73 -7.76 4.95
C GLN A 109 -11.10 -9.02 5.74
N ARG A 110 -10.09 -9.67 6.25
CA ARG A 110 -10.26 -10.90 7.06
C ARG A 110 -9.59 -10.74 8.42
N ALA A 111 -10.26 -11.28 9.44
CA ALA A 111 -9.67 -11.46 10.75
C ALA A 111 -8.95 -12.82 10.80
N ILE A 112 -7.66 -12.82 11.06
CA ILE A 112 -6.85 -14.05 11.15
C ILE A 112 -6.59 -14.37 12.61
N PRO A 113 -7.10 -15.53 13.11
CA PRO A 113 -6.96 -15.93 14.50
C PRO A 113 -5.57 -16.55 14.77
N VAL A 114 -4.59 -15.72 15.08
CA VAL A 114 -3.19 -16.16 15.25
C VAL A 114 -2.87 -16.66 16.67
N MET A 115 -3.55 -16.16 17.71
CA MET A 115 -3.26 -16.50 19.12
C MET A 115 -4.48 -17.05 19.88
N MET A 116 -5.45 -17.63 19.17
CA MET A 116 -6.65 -18.20 19.81
C MET A 116 -6.34 -19.44 20.67
N HIS A 117 -5.25 -20.14 20.35
CA HIS A 117 -4.78 -21.32 21.10
C HIS A 117 -4.07 -20.96 22.41
N GLU A 118 -3.70 -19.68 22.62
CA GLU A 118 -3.00 -19.22 23.80
C GLU A 118 -3.96 -18.38 24.68
N PRO A 119 -4.52 -18.96 25.78
CA PRO A 119 -5.51 -18.28 26.62
C PRO A 119 -4.96 -17.04 27.32
N THR A 120 -3.65 -16.97 27.56
CA THR A 120 -2.98 -15.87 28.25
C THR A 120 -2.59 -14.73 27.35
N ALA A 121 -2.67 -14.90 26.02
CA ALA A 121 -2.41 -13.82 25.07
C ALA A 121 -3.50 -12.76 25.15
N HIS A 122 -3.09 -11.51 25.33
CA HIS A 122 -3.99 -10.37 25.41
C HIS A 122 -4.03 -9.54 24.14
N ASN A 123 -2.97 -9.61 23.31
CA ASN A 123 -2.85 -8.85 22.07
C ASN A 123 -1.99 -9.58 21.05
N CYS A 124 -2.07 -9.12 19.79
CA CYS A 124 -1.23 -9.51 18.66
C CYS A 124 -0.85 -8.23 17.92
N TRP A 125 0.32 -7.68 18.24
CA TRP A 125 0.78 -6.41 17.72
C TRP A 125 1.95 -6.58 16.74
N ALA A 126 2.08 -5.61 15.85
CA ALA A 126 3.16 -5.50 14.88
C ALA A 126 3.44 -6.81 14.13
N PRO A 127 2.44 -7.39 13.44
CA PRO A 127 2.69 -8.58 12.64
C PRO A 127 3.59 -8.23 11.46
N GLU A 128 4.47 -9.16 11.11
CA GLU A 128 5.33 -9.04 9.93
C GLU A 128 5.04 -10.15 8.93
N LEU A 129 5.14 -9.81 7.64
CA LEU A 129 5.07 -10.75 6.53
C LEU A 129 6.40 -10.79 5.79
N PHE A 130 6.84 -11.98 5.46
CA PHE A 130 7.91 -12.19 4.49
C PHE A 130 7.57 -13.40 3.62
N TYR A 131 8.06 -13.39 2.40
CA TYR A 131 7.99 -14.54 1.53
C TYR A 131 9.17 -15.47 1.82
N TYR A 132 8.87 -16.74 2.04
CA TYR A 132 9.90 -17.78 2.19
C TYR A 132 9.79 -18.76 1.03
N GLU A 133 10.88 -18.95 0.32
CA GLU A 133 11.04 -19.95 -0.72
C GLU A 133 11.80 -21.13 -0.09
N PRO A 134 11.18 -22.34 0.01
CA PRO A 134 11.81 -23.48 0.66
C PRO A 134 12.99 -24.07 -0.14
#